data_b56cbbfdcd208b3617ab8a5c052c6d68
#
_entry.id   b56cbbfdcd208b3617ab8a5c052c6d68
#
_cell.length_a   1.000
_cell.length_b   1.000
_cell.length_c   1.000
_cell.angle_alpha   90.00
_cell.angle_beta   90.00
_cell.angle_gamma   90.00
#
_symmetry.space_group_name_H-M   'P 1'
#
loop_
_entity.id
_entity.type
_entity.pdbx_description
1 polymer ?
#
loop_
_entity_poly.entity_id
_entity_poly.type
_entity_poly.pdbx_seq_one_letter_code
_entity_poly.pdbx_strand_id
1 'polypeptide(L)'
;LSAAMKDNLEFINTHPNLVGFLMGLLISMEEKGENRDTIKGLKVALFGPIAGIGDAIFWFTLLPIMAGICSSFASQGNLLGPILFFAVYLLIFFLRVGWTHVGYSVGVKAIDKVRENSQMIARSATILGITVIGGLIASYVHINVVTSFAIDSTHSVALQQDFFDKVFPNILPMAYTLLTVSYTH
;
A
#
# COMPACT_ATOMS: atom_id res chain seq x y z
N LEU A 1 13.94 14.73 -23.67
CA LEU A 1 12.91 15.18 -22.74
C LEU A 1 11.49 14.84 -23.23
N SER A 2 11.12 15.19 -24.46
CA SER A 2 9.76 14.91 -24.98
C SER A 2 9.41 13.42 -25.04
N ALA A 3 10.35 12.54 -25.38
CA ALA A 3 10.15 11.10 -25.41
C ALA A 3 9.98 10.54 -23.98
N ALA A 4 10.86 10.92 -23.05
CA ALA A 4 10.77 10.53 -21.65
C ALA A 4 9.45 10.98 -21.02
N MET A 5 8.98 12.20 -21.33
CA MET A 5 7.67 12.67 -20.85
C MET A 5 6.51 11.83 -21.37
N LYS A 6 6.54 11.41 -22.65
CA LYS A 6 5.51 10.54 -23.23
C LYS A 6 5.49 9.16 -22.59
N ASP A 7 6.66 8.58 -22.36
CA ASP A 7 6.81 7.26 -21.75
C ASP A 7 6.38 7.25 -20.27
N ASN A 8 6.31 8.42 -19.63
CA ASN A 8 5.86 8.59 -18.24
C ASN A 8 4.40 9.06 -18.10
N LEU A 9 3.62 9.10 -19.19
CA LEU A 9 2.16 9.37 -19.14
C LEU A 9 1.32 8.13 -18.80
N GLU A 10 1.94 7.00 -18.53
CA GLU A 10 1.24 5.78 -18.10
C GLU A 10 0.53 6.01 -16.75
N PHE A 11 -0.61 5.33 -16.57
CA PHE A 11 -1.30 5.32 -15.28
C PHE A 11 -0.38 4.74 -14.20
N ILE A 12 -0.23 5.49 -13.11
CA ILE A 12 0.61 5.11 -11.97
C ILE A 12 -0.29 5.06 -10.73
N ASN A 13 -0.35 3.89 -10.09
CA ASN A 13 -0.99 3.73 -8.80
C ASN A 13 0.07 3.48 -7.74
N THR A 14 0.25 4.43 -6.82
CA THR A 14 1.13 4.32 -5.66
C THR A 14 0.65 5.25 -4.55
N HIS A 15 1.20 5.08 -3.33
CA HIS A 15 0.79 5.90 -2.19
C HIS A 15 1.31 7.35 -2.33
N PRO A 16 0.45 8.38 -2.14
CA PRO A 16 0.81 9.78 -2.37
C PRO A 16 1.97 10.29 -1.49
N ASN A 17 2.20 9.71 -0.31
CA ASN A 17 3.33 10.12 0.54
C ASN A 17 4.68 9.53 0.10
N LEU A 18 4.68 8.49 -0.73
CA LEU A 18 5.88 7.81 -1.21
C LEU A 18 6.15 8.03 -2.71
N VAL A 19 5.21 8.63 -3.44
CA VAL A 19 5.36 8.92 -4.87
C VAL A 19 6.61 9.76 -5.16
N GLY A 20 6.95 10.71 -4.29
CA GLY A 20 8.14 11.53 -4.44
C GLY A 20 9.44 10.72 -4.52
N PHE A 21 9.57 9.69 -3.67
CA PHE A 21 10.72 8.79 -3.70
C PHE A 21 10.85 8.08 -5.06
N LEU A 22 9.74 7.52 -5.55
CA LEU A 22 9.71 6.82 -6.84
C LEU A 22 10.00 7.77 -8.01
N MET A 23 9.43 8.97 -7.99
CA MET A 23 9.67 9.96 -9.03
C MET A 23 11.13 10.44 -9.03
N GLY A 24 11.72 10.66 -7.86
CA GLY A 24 13.14 10.99 -7.73
C GLY A 24 14.03 9.90 -8.33
N LEU A 25 13.73 8.65 -8.03
CA LEU A 25 14.43 7.49 -8.60
C LEU A 25 14.33 7.45 -10.13
N LEU A 26 13.12 7.60 -10.68
CA LEU A 26 12.89 7.60 -12.14
C LEU A 26 13.61 8.75 -12.84
N ILE A 27 13.56 9.97 -12.28
CA ILE A 27 14.27 11.13 -12.84
C ILE A 27 15.76 10.84 -12.93
N SER A 28 16.36 10.27 -11.89
CA SER A 28 17.79 9.95 -11.91
C SER A 28 18.16 8.92 -12.99
N MET A 29 17.27 7.97 -13.27
CA MET A 29 17.48 6.95 -14.30
C MET A 29 17.35 7.56 -15.72
N GLU A 30 16.34 8.40 -15.92
CA GLU A 30 16.15 9.12 -17.19
C GLU A 30 17.33 10.06 -17.50
N GLU A 31 17.84 10.77 -16.51
CA GLU A 31 19.01 11.66 -16.68
C GLU A 31 20.28 10.90 -17.05
N LYS A 32 20.44 9.68 -16.54
CA LYS A 32 21.58 8.82 -16.89
C LYS A 32 21.40 8.08 -18.22
N GLY A 33 20.26 8.24 -18.88
CA GLY A 33 19.97 7.61 -20.17
C GLY A 33 19.79 6.10 -20.07
N GLU A 34 19.22 5.61 -18.97
CA GLU A 34 18.95 4.19 -18.80
C GLU A 34 17.97 3.67 -19.86
N ASN A 35 18.05 2.36 -20.11
CA ASN A 35 17.18 1.69 -21.06
C ASN A 35 15.72 1.80 -20.60
N ARG A 36 14.81 2.12 -21.52
CA ARG A 36 13.37 2.26 -21.28
C ARG A 36 12.75 1.02 -20.69
N ASP A 37 13.17 -0.17 -21.13
CA ASP A 37 12.66 -1.44 -20.61
C ASP A 37 13.07 -1.63 -19.14
N THR A 38 14.27 -1.18 -18.76
CA THR A 38 14.74 -1.19 -17.35
C THR A 38 13.90 -0.24 -16.50
N ILE A 39 13.65 0.99 -16.96
CA ILE A 39 12.82 1.99 -16.27
C ILE A 39 11.38 1.46 -16.11
N LYS A 40 10.81 0.91 -17.18
CA LYS A 40 9.47 0.35 -17.19
C LYS A 40 9.34 -0.87 -16.25
N GLY A 41 10.30 -1.77 -16.31
CA GLY A 41 10.37 -2.93 -15.40
C GLY A 41 10.44 -2.52 -13.93
N LEU A 42 11.22 -1.48 -13.61
CA LEU A 42 11.33 -0.96 -12.25
C LEU A 42 10.03 -0.30 -11.78
N LYS A 43 9.34 0.45 -12.64
CA LYS A 43 8.01 1.02 -12.34
C LYS A 43 7.04 -0.09 -11.92
N VAL A 44 6.89 -1.11 -12.76
CA VAL A 44 5.98 -2.23 -12.50
C VAL A 44 6.34 -2.96 -11.20
N ALA A 45 7.65 -3.13 -10.95
CA ALA A 45 8.13 -3.85 -9.77
C ALA A 45 7.94 -3.09 -8.46
N LEU A 46 8.07 -1.75 -8.47
CA LEU A 46 8.12 -0.98 -7.22
C LEU A 46 6.81 -0.27 -6.87
N PHE A 47 6.02 0.19 -7.85
CA PHE A 47 4.87 1.04 -7.55
C PHE A 47 3.78 0.34 -6.75
N GLY A 48 3.43 -0.89 -7.10
CA GLY A 48 2.46 -1.69 -6.36
C GLY A 48 2.88 -1.98 -4.91
N PRO A 49 4.04 -2.63 -4.70
CA PRO A 49 4.55 -2.89 -3.35
C PRO A 49 4.68 -1.64 -2.47
N ILE A 50 5.19 -0.55 -3.01
CA ILE A 50 5.34 0.72 -2.27
C ILE A 50 3.97 1.33 -1.96
N ALA A 51 2.98 1.18 -2.85
CA ALA A 51 1.60 1.57 -2.55
C ALA A 51 1.06 0.82 -1.33
N GLY A 52 1.17 -0.51 -1.32
CA GLY A 52 0.70 -1.34 -0.20
C GLY A 52 1.38 -1.02 1.13
N ILE A 53 2.71 -0.81 1.12
CA ILE A 53 3.46 -0.37 2.31
C ILE A 53 2.98 1.01 2.77
N GLY A 54 2.82 1.95 1.84
CA GLY A 54 2.34 3.30 2.14
C GLY A 54 0.93 3.31 2.73
N ASP A 55 0.02 2.54 2.16
CA ASP A 55 -1.35 2.40 2.67
C ASP A 55 -1.36 1.82 4.08
N ALA A 56 -0.58 0.77 4.33
CA ALA A 56 -0.47 0.16 5.66
C ALA A 56 0.03 1.15 6.71
N ILE A 57 1.06 1.93 6.40
CA ILE A 57 1.66 2.88 7.34
C ILE A 57 0.77 4.11 7.53
N PHE A 58 0.37 4.78 6.44
CA PHE A 58 -0.25 6.10 6.53
C PHE A 58 -1.78 6.02 6.71
N TRP A 59 -2.48 5.18 5.93
CA TRP A 59 -3.95 5.10 5.98
C TRP A 59 -4.46 4.17 7.07
N PHE A 60 -3.83 3.03 7.25
CA PHE A 60 -4.33 2.01 8.18
C PHE A 60 -3.70 2.07 9.56
N THR A 61 -2.57 2.76 9.73
CA THR A 61 -1.91 2.88 11.04
C THR A 61 -1.89 4.32 11.53
N LEU A 62 -1.21 5.21 10.83
CA LEU A 62 -0.98 6.56 11.31
C LEU A 62 -2.26 7.39 11.43
N LEU A 63 -3.10 7.36 10.39
CA LEU A 63 -4.34 8.15 10.36
C LEU A 63 -5.31 7.76 11.49
N PRO A 64 -5.67 6.49 11.71
CA PRO A 64 -6.56 6.11 12.80
C PRO A 64 -6.00 6.43 14.18
N ILE A 65 -4.70 6.22 14.40
CA ILE A 65 -4.05 6.55 15.69
C ILE A 65 -4.12 8.05 15.94
N MET A 66 -3.73 8.86 14.97
CA MET A 66 -3.76 10.32 15.10
C MET A 66 -5.19 10.85 15.25
N ALA A 67 -6.13 10.31 14.48
CA ALA A 67 -7.54 10.67 14.62
C ALA A 67 -8.08 10.33 16.01
N GLY A 68 -7.76 9.16 16.56
CA GLY A 68 -8.17 8.74 17.90
C GLY A 68 -7.60 9.65 19.00
N ILE A 69 -6.31 9.92 18.97
CA ILE A 69 -5.64 10.79 19.95
C ILE A 69 -6.19 12.22 19.85
N CYS A 70 -6.21 12.79 18.65
CA CYS A 70 -6.61 14.18 18.44
C CYS A 70 -8.09 14.42 18.73
N SER A 71 -8.98 13.46 18.41
CA SER A 71 -10.40 13.54 18.74
C SER A 71 -10.64 13.48 20.24
N SER A 72 -9.85 12.70 20.99
CA SER A 72 -9.92 12.64 22.45
C SER A 72 -9.58 13.99 23.09
N PHE A 73 -8.58 14.70 22.60
CA PHE A 73 -8.29 16.08 23.07
C PHE A 73 -9.40 17.06 22.67
N ALA A 74 -9.88 16.99 21.43
CA ALA A 74 -10.91 17.88 20.92
C ALA A 74 -12.24 17.74 21.66
N SER A 75 -12.64 16.52 22.04
CA SER A 75 -13.85 16.24 22.81
C SER A 75 -13.83 16.84 24.22
N GLN A 76 -12.65 17.10 24.76
CA GLN A 76 -12.43 17.80 26.03
C GLN A 76 -12.34 19.32 25.87
N GLY A 77 -12.62 19.86 24.68
CA GLY A 77 -12.49 21.29 24.38
C GLY A 77 -11.06 21.78 24.26
N ASN A 78 -10.07 20.84 24.15
CA ASN A 78 -8.67 21.20 24.10
C ASN A 78 -8.21 21.42 22.65
N LEU A 79 -7.72 22.61 22.35
CA LEU A 79 -7.19 22.98 21.02
C LEU A 79 -5.93 22.22 20.61
N LEU A 80 -5.27 21.51 21.52
CA LEU A 80 -4.11 20.68 21.20
C LEU A 80 -4.47 19.58 20.20
N GLY A 81 -5.69 19.06 20.18
CA GLY A 81 -6.12 18.04 19.24
C GLY A 81 -5.96 18.50 17.77
N PRO A 82 -6.67 19.52 17.32
CA PRO A 82 -6.53 20.06 15.96
C PRO A 82 -5.11 20.52 15.63
N ILE A 83 -4.41 21.17 16.57
CA ILE A 83 -3.04 21.64 16.37
C ILE A 83 -2.08 20.47 16.14
N LEU A 84 -2.16 19.42 16.94
CA LEU A 84 -1.33 18.22 16.79
C LEU A 84 -1.58 17.51 15.46
N PHE A 85 -2.88 17.36 15.10
CA PHE A 85 -3.24 16.75 13.83
C PHE A 85 -2.64 17.52 12.64
N PHE A 86 -2.80 18.84 12.63
CA PHE A 86 -2.22 19.71 11.60
C PHE A 86 -0.70 19.62 11.58
N ALA A 87 -0.03 19.65 12.73
CA ALA A 87 1.42 19.59 12.82
C ALA A 87 2.00 18.29 12.26
N VAL A 88 1.36 17.15 12.57
CA VAL A 88 1.78 15.85 12.04
C VAL A 88 1.63 15.79 10.52
N TYR A 89 0.51 16.26 9.97
CA TYR A 89 0.31 16.26 8.52
C TYR A 89 1.19 17.28 7.79
N LEU A 90 1.52 18.39 8.44
CA LEU A 90 2.52 19.33 7.95
C LEU A 90 3.93 18.70 7.90
N LEU A 91 4.30 17.94 8.93
CA LEU A 91 5.55 17.16 8.93
C LEU A 91 5.58 16.15 7.78
N ILE A 92 4.49 15.41 7.58
CA ILE A 92 4.38 14.46 6.46
C ILE A 92 4.52 15.18 5.11
N PHE A 93 3.97 16.37 4.97
CA PHE A 93 4.14 17.16 3.77
C PHE A 93 5.62 17.48 3.48
N PHE A 94 6.37 17.89 4.47
CA PHE A 94 7.82 18.12 4.32
C PHE A 94 8.59 16.82 4.04
N LEU A 95 8.20 15.71 4.68
CA LEU A 95 8.78 14.40 4.38
C LEU A 95 8.57 13.99 2.93
N ARG A 96 7.40 14.29 2.32
CA ARG A 96 7.13 14.01 0.90
C ARG A 96 8.15 14.70 -0.01
N VAL A 97 8.48 15.96 0.27
CA VAL A 97 9.50 16.70 -0.49
C VAL A 97 10.88 16.09 -0.26
N GLY A 98 11.21 15.76 0.99
CA GLY A 98 12.47 15.09 1.35
C GLY A 98 12.65 13.74 0.63
N TRP A 99 11.58 12.93 0.54
CA TRP A 99 11.61 11.65 -0.15
C TRP A 99 12.00 11.75 -1.63
N THR A 100 11.65 12.85 -2.32
CA THR A 100 12.05 13.06 -3.71
C THR A 100 13.57 13.18 -3.84
N HIS A 101 14.21 13.92 -2.95
CA HIS A 101 15.67 14.06 -2.93
C HIS A 101 16.37 12.75 -2.55
N VAL A 102 15.80 12.00 -1.60
CA VAL A 102 16.32 10.68 -1.23
C VAL A 102 16.22 9.72 -2.39
N GLY A 103 15.06 9.64 -3.07
CA GLY A 103 14.86 8.78 -4.25
C GLY A 103 15.84 9.12 -5.38
N TYR A 104 16.03 10.41 -5.66
CA TYR A 104 17.01 10.85 -6.65
C TYR A 104 18.45 10.45 -6.28
N SER A 105 18.86 10.69 -5.04
CA SER A 105 20.19 10.34 -4.55
C SER A 105 20.45 8.84 -4.56
N VAL A 106 19.44 8.04 -4.20
CA VAL A 106 19.52 6.58 -4.27
C VAL A 106 19.65 6.13 -5.72
N GLY A 107 18.84 6.67 -6.63
CA GLY A 107 18.94 6.36 -8.06
C GLY A 107 20.31 6.68 -8.63
N VAL A 108 20.86 7.86 -8.35
CA VAL A 108 22.20 8.25 -8.82
C VAL A 108 23.30 7.31 -8.32
N LYS A 109 23.21 6.85 -7.05
CA LYS A 109 24.24 6.00 -6.45
C LYS A 109 24.08 4.52 -6.76
N ALA A 110 22.85 4.07 -6.92
CA ALA A 110 22.54 2.64 -7.01
C ALA A 110 22.26 2.17 -8.45
N ILE A 111 22.33 3.06 -9.44
CA ILE A 111 21.89 2.75 -10.80
C ILE A 111 22.64 1.56 -11.41
N ASP A 112 23.94 1.47 -11.19
CA ASP A 112 24.73 0.33 -11.69
C ASP A 112 24.30 -0.98 -11.03
N LYS A 113 24.05 -0.97 -9.71
CA LYS A 113 23.55 -2.14 -8.98
C LYS A 113 22.11 -2.48 -9.35
N VAL A 114 21.27 -1.47 -9.60
CA VAL A 114 19.90 -1.66 -10.07
C VAL A 114 19.89 -2.30 -11.46
N ARG A 115 20.76 -1.85 -12.33
CA ARG A 115 20.93 -2.39 -13.69
C ARG A 115 21.37 -3.86 -13.68
N GLU A 116 22.41 -4.18 -12.90
CA GLU A 116 22.92 -5.54 -12.76
C GLU A 116 21.92 -6.49 -12.14
N ASN A 117 21.11 -6.02 -11.20
CA ASN A 117 20.20 -6.84 -10.39
C ASN A 117 18.70 -6.54 -10.65
N SER A 118 18.36 -5.92 -11.77
CA SER A 118 16.99 -5.47 -12.08
C SER A 118 15.95 -6.59 -11.95
N GLN A 119 16.25 -7.78 -12.44
CA GLN A 119 15.36 -8.94 -12.32
C GLN A 119 15.19 -9.44 -10.88
N MET A 120 16.28 -9.42 -10.08
CA MET A 120 16.22 -9.83 -8.68
C MET A 120 15.41 -8.80 -7.87
N ILE A 121 15.63 -7.51 -8.10
CA ILE A 121 14.86 -6.42 -7.47
C ILE A 121 13.39 -6.54 -7.83
N ALA A 122 13.05 -6.77 -9.10
CA ALA A 122 11.67 -6.95 -9.55
C ALA A 122 11.01 -8.15 -8.85
N ARG A 123 11.66 -9.30 -8.79
CA ARG A 123 11.16 -10.49 -8.10
C ARG A 123 10.97 -10.25 -6.61
N SER A 124 11.95 -9.65 -5.94
CA SER A 124 11.87 -9.35 -4.51
C SER A 124 10.74 -8.36 -4.19
N ALA A 125 10.59 -7.33 -5.01
CA ALA A 125 9.49 -6.37 -4.89
C ALA A 125 8.13 -7.02 -5.10
N THR A 126 7.99 -7.92 -6.08
CA THR A 126 6.76 -8.69 -6.31
C THR A 126 6.42 -9.58 -5.13
N ILE A 127 7.39 -10.32 -4.60
CA ILE A 127 7.19 -11.16 -3.40
C ILE A 127 6.75 -10.31 -2.21
N LEU A 128 7.44 -9.20 -1.96
CA LEU A 128 7.07 -8.27 -0.89
C LEU A 128 5.64 -7.73 -1.09
N GLY A 129 5.30 -7.30 -2.31
CA GLY A 129 3.97 -6.79 -2.63
C GLY A 129 2.86 -7.81 -2.41
N ILE A 130 3.03 -9.04 -2.89
CA ILE A 130 2.06 -10.12 -2.67
C ILE A 130 1.93 -10.44 -1.18
N THR A 131 3.03 -10.45 -0.44
CA THR A 131 3.03 -10.70 1.01
C THR A 131 2.26 -9.60 1.75
N VAL A 132 2.52 -8.33 1.43
CA VAL A 132 1.82 -7.18 2.04
C VAL A 132 0.33 -7.22 1.69
N ILE A 133 -0.03 -7.45 0.43
CA ILE A 133 -1.43 -7.57 0.00
C ILE A 133 -2.12 -8.73 0.73
N GLY A 134 -1.48 -9.89 0.82
CA GLY A 134 -2.01 -11.03 1.57
C GLY A 134 -2.26 -10.70 3.05
N GLY A 135 -1.32 -10.01 3.68
CA GLY A 135 -1.48 -9.53 5.06
C GLY A 135 -2.62 -8.52 5.22
N LEU A 136 -2.76 -7.58 4.28
CA LEU A 136 -3.85 -6.60 4.29
C LEU A 136 -5.22 -7.27 4.11
N ILE A 137 -5.34 -8.24 3.18
CA ILE A 137 -6.58 -9.01 3.00
C ILE A 137 -6.97 -9.69 4.31
N ALA A 138 -6.04 -10.40 4.93
CA ALA A 138 -6.30 -11.12 6.19
C ALA A 138 -6.68 -10.19 7.36
N SER A 139 -6.13 -8.96 7.38
CA SER A 139 -6.32 -8.02 8.49
C SER A 139 -7.53 -7.09 8.32
N TYR A 140 -7.88 -6.72 7.09
CA TYR A 140 -8.86 -5.66 6.83
C TYR A 140 -10.09 -6.11 6.05
N VAL A 141 -10.03 -7.22 5.31
CA VAL A 141 -11.21 -7.74 4.61
C VAL A 141 -12.01 -8.61 5.57
N HIS A 142 -13.14 -8.10 6.07
CA HIS A 142 -14.06 -8.84 6.93
C HIS A 142 -15.35 -9.14 6.18
N ILE A 143 -15.70 -10.40 6.10
CA ILE A 143 -16.97 -10.86 5.54
C ILE A 143 -17.74 -11.56 6.65
N ASN A 144 -18.93 -11.05 6.94
CA ASN A 144 -19.83 -11.66 7.92
C ASN A 144 -20.98 -12.37 7.20
N VAL A 145 -21.00 -13.69 7.24
CA VAL A 145 -22.10 -14.52 6.73
C VAL A 145 -23.13 -14.68 7.83
N VAL A 146 -24.25 -13.96 7.68
CA VAL A 146 -25.35 -13.95 8.69
C VAL A 146 -26.22 -15.21 8.60
N THR A 147 -25.99 -16.08 7.64
CA THR A 147 -26.79 -17.28 7.44
C THR A 147 -26.63 -18.26 8.60
N SER A 148 -27.75 -18.54 9.26
CA SER A 148 -27.85 -19.55 10.32
C SER A 148 -28.91 -20.59 9.93
N PHE A 149 -28.65 -21.84 10.25
CA PHE A 149 -29.61 -22.93 10.10
C PHE A 149 -30.16 -23.30 11.46
N ALA A 150 -31.48 -23.21 11.61
CA ALA A 150 -32.17 -23.73 12.78
C ALA A 150 -32.24 -25.26 12.68
N ILE A 151 -31.61 -25.96 13.60
CA ILE A 151 -31.70 -27.43 13.66
C ILE A 151 -32.90 -27.84 14.54
N ASP A 152 -33.19 -27.05 15.57
CA ASP A 152 -34.32 -27.28 16.47
C ASP A 152 -34.77 -25.91 17.04
N SER A 153 -35.90 -25.89 17.73
CA SER A 153 -36.47 -24.69 18.35
C SER A 153 -35.53 -23.98 19.36
N THR A 154 -34.47 -24.66 19.81
CA THR A 154 -33.50 -24.15 20.79
C THR A 154 -32.05 -24.07 20.26
N HIS A 155 -31.77 -24.66 19.12
CA HIS A 155 -30.39 -24.71 18.57
C HIS A 155 -30.34 -24.19 17.13
N SER A 156 -29.50 -23.21 16.91
CA SER A 156 -29.15 -22.70 15.57
C SER A 156 -27.64 -22.80 15.37
N VAL A 157 -27.21 -23.25 14.18
CA VAL A 157 -25.80 -23.29 13.77
C VAL A 157 -25.55 -22.11 12.84
N ALA A 158 -24.66 -21.23 13.25
CA ALA A 158 -24.19 -20.10 12.44
C ALA A 158 -23.05 -20.58 11.52
N LEU A 159 -23.26 -20.52 10.21
CA LEU A 159 -22.27 -21.00 9.22
C LEU A 159 -20.88 -20.39 9.42
N GLN A 160 -20.82 -19.12 9.75
CA GLN A 160 -19.54 -18.46 9.94
C GLN A 160 -18.84 -18.92 11.21
N GLN A 161 -19.50 -18.79 12.37
CA GLN A 161 -18.87 -19.04 13.67
C GLN A 161 -18.60 -20.52 13.95
N ASP A 162 -19.47 -21.40 13.48
CA ASP A 162 -19.40 -22.82 13.79
C ASP A 162 -18.63 -23.63 12.74
N PHE A 163 -18.52 -23.13 11.51
CA PHE A 163 -17.84 -23.84 10.45
C PHE A 163 -16.63 -23.09 9.91
N PHE A 164 -16.81 -21.88 9.31
CA PHE A 164 -15.69 -21.20 8.64
C PHE A 164 -14.61 -20.72 9.59
N ASP A 165 -14.97 -20.09 10.71
CA ASP A 165 -13.99 -19.53 11.64
C ASP A 165 -13.23 -20.61 12.42
N LYS A 166 -13.85 -21.79 12.61
CA LYS A 166 -13.21 -22.92 13.30
C LYS A 166 -12.29 -23.73 12.38
N VAL A 167 -12.62 -23.86 11.10
CA VAL A 167 -11.87 -24.73 10.17
C VAL A 167 -10.76 -23.93 9.46
N PHE A 168 -11.09 -22.75 8.93
CA PHE A 168 -10.14 -21.90 8.23
C PHE A 168 -10.46 -20.40 8.48
N PRO A 169 -9.88 -19.80 9.52
CA PRO A 169 -10.01 -18.36 9.76
C PRO A 169 -9.63 -17.55 8.51
N ASN A 170 -10.45 -16.57 8.15
CA ASN A 170 -10.24 -15.69 6.99
C ASN A 170 -10.32 -16.34 5.59
N ILE A 171 -10.82 -17.56 5.46
CA ILE A 171 -10.99 -18.20 4.14
C ILE A 171 -11.97 -17.42 3.25
N LEU A 172 -13.06 -16.89 3.82
CA LEU A 172 -14.07 -16.13 3.08
C LEU A 172 -13.52 -14.82 2.50
N PRO A 173 -12.82 -13.97 3.27
CA PRO A 173 -12.14 -12.79 2.73
C PRO A 173 -11.18 -13.12 1.59
N MET A 174 -10.39 -14.18 1.73
CA MET A 174 -9.43 -14.60 0.73
C MET A 174 -10.13 -15.09 -0.54
N ALA A 175 -11.13 -15.95 -0.41
CA ALA A 175 -11.89 -16.48 -1.54
C ALA A 175 -12.63 -15.37 -2.30
N TYR A 176 -13.27 -14.45 -1.58
CA TYR A 176 -13.96 -13.31 -2.19
C TYR A 176 -12.99 -12.39 -2.96
N THR A 177 -11.83 -12.10 -2.38
CA THR A 177 -10.82 -11.27 -3.06
C THR A 177 -10.29 -11.95 -4.32
N LEU A 178 -10.02 -13.26 -4.26
CA LEU A 178 -9.60 -14.03 -5.44
C LEU A 178 -10.67 -14.04 -6.53
N LEU A 179 -11.93 -14.22 -6.17
CA LEU A 179 -13.05 -14.19 -7.12
C LEU A 179 -13.20 -12.80 -7.76
N THR A 180 -13.14 -11.73 -6.99
CA THR A 180 -13.26 -10.36 -7.53
C THR A 180 -12.11 -10.03 -8.46
N VAL A 181 -10.87 -10.36 -8.10
CA VAL A 181 -9.70 -10.16 -8.96
C VAL A 181 -9.79 -10.99 -10.23
N SER A 182 -10.22 -12.26 -10.14
CA SER A 182 -10.41 -13.13 -11.31
C SER A 182 -11.52 -12.65 -12.25
N TYR A 183 -12.56 -11.98 -11.74
CA TYR A 183 -13.65 -11.44 -12.55
C TYR A 183 -13.28 -10.12 -13.23
N THR A 184 -12.33 -9.35 -12.70
CA THR A 184 -11.92 -8.05 -13.25
C THR A 184 -10.75 -8.14 -14.25
N HIS A 185 -10.21 -9.34 -14.47
CA HIS A 185 -9.22 -9.68 -15.49
C HIS A 185 -9.84 -10.53 -16.59
#